data_0573547b782ed3d6be38ebe86a0753cb
#
_entry.id   0573547b782ed3d6be38ebe86a0753cb
#
_cell.length_a   1.000
_cell.length_b   1.000
_cell.length_c   1.000
_cell.angle_alpha   90.00
_cell.angle_beta   90.00
_cell.angle_gamma   90.00
#
_symmetry.space_group_name_H-M   'P 1'
#
loop_
_entity.id
_entity.type
_entity.pdbx_description
1 polymer ?
#
loop_
_entity_poly.entity_id
_entity_poly.type
_entity_poly.pdbx_seq_one_letter_code
_entity_poly.pdbx_strand_id
1 'polypeptide(L)'
;RNPTDGAAVPKASYKPKQILTKEQMETFLAAVDRSEIWRDFFYTELTTGLRRGEICGLMWQDFDEAHGTLTIRRTIHAERGGRLTAGETKTGAGKRIITLPPSTAQLLSERRKHSYTEWIFPDPLRPERPTRPNAAYVRMKELLKKAGLPSIRFHDLRHTFATHALASGVDAKTLSGILGHTQASFTLDTYTHVTGDMQKRASEIVGGFMENIMVR
;
A
#
# COMPACT_ATOMS: atom_id res chain seq x y z
N ARG A 1 -33.73 -10.36 26.58
CA ARG A 1 -32.70 -11.39 26.32
C ARG A 1 -32.16 -11.17 24.92
N ASN A 2 -30.86 -11.07 24.78
CA ASN A 2 -30.21 -10.97 23.47
C ASN A 2 -30.35 -12.33 22.76
N PRO A 3 -30.95 -12.40 21.55
CA PRO A 3 -31.13 -13.67 20.82
C PRO A 3 -29.81 -14.35 20.43
N THR A 4 -28.68 -13.68 20.58
CA THR A 4 -27.34 -14.22 20.28
C THR A 4 -26.63 -14.77 21.52
N ASP A 5 -27.24 -14.70 22.71
CA ASP A 5 -26.69 -15.31 23.94
C ASP A 5 -26.63 -16.82 23.77
N GLY A 6 -25.42 -17.37 23.75
CA GLY A 6 -25.14 -18.80 23.54
C GLY A 6 -24.84 -19.22 22.10
N ALA A 7 -24.83 -18.29 21.13
CA ALA A 7 -24.40 -18.61 19.79
C ALA A 7 -22.87 -18.82 19.73
N ALA A 8 -22.42 -20.04 19.41
CA ALA A 8 -21.02 -20.32 19.16
C ALA A 8 -20.60 -19.63 17.85
N VAL A 9 -19.73 -18.64 17.96
CA VAL A 9 -19.14 -18.00 16.78
C VAL A 9 -18.17 -19.00 16.14
N PRO A 10 -18.37 -19.39 14.87
CA PRO A 10 -17.44 -20.29 14.19
C PRO A 10 -16.05 -19.66 14.19
N LYS A 11 -15.02 -20.43 14.58
CA LYS A 11 -13.63 -19.97 14.45
C LYS A 11 -13.35 -19.72 12.98
N ALA A 12 -13.16 -18.45 12.59
CA ALA A 12 -12.78 -18.09 11.24
C ALA A 12 -11.46 -18.78 10.89
N SER A 13 -11.46 -19.67 9.89
CA SER A 13 -10.22 -20.23 9.35
C SER A 13 -9.49 -19.10 8.63
N TYR A 14 -8.42 -18.62 9.21
CA TYR A 14 -7.61 -17.56 8.62
C TYR A 14 -6.79 -18.16 7.46
N LYS A 15 -7.15 -17.82 6.23
CA LYS A 15 -6.27 -18.12 5.09
C LYS A 15 -4.98 -17.30 5.25
N PRO A 16 -3.80 -17.91 5.11
CA PRO A 16 -2.54 -17.17 5.18
C PRO A 16 -2.54 -15.99 4.21
N LYS A 17 -1.95 -14.87 4.63
CA LYS A 17 -1.75 -13.73 3.75
C LYS A 17 -0.76 -14.13 2.66
N GLN A 18 -1.12 -13.91 1.41
CA GLN A 18 -0.24 -14.16 0.29
C GLN A 18 0.47 -12.86 -0.05
N ILE A 19 1.78 -12.85 0.06
CA ILE A 19 2.65 -11.73 -0.34
C ILE A 19 3.39 -12.11 -1.62
N LEU A 20 3.65 -11.12 -2.46
CA LEU A 20 4.49 -11.32 -3.64
C LEU A 20 5.96 -11.32 -3.23
N THR A 21 6.75 -12.25 -3.76
CA THR A 21 8.21 -12.20 -3.65
C THR A 21 8.77 -11.05 -4.48
N LYS A 22 10.06 -10.74 -4.32
CA LYS A 22 10.73 -9.72 -5.13
C LYS A 22 10.59 -10.01 -6.63
N GLU A 23 10.86 -11.23 -7.05
CA GLU A 23 10.79 -11.69 -8.43
C GLU A 23 9.34 -11.62 -8.97
N GLN A 24 8.37 -11.94 -8.13
CA GLN A 24 6.95 -11.82 -8.47
C GLN A 24 6.51 -10.36 -8.61
N MET A 25 7.04 -9.44 -7.78
CA MET A 25 6.79 -8.00 -7.95
C MET A 25 7.40 -7.47 -9.24
N GLU A 26 8.62 -7.85 -9.58
CA GLU A 26 9.28 -7.49 -10.83
C GLU A 26 8.46 -7.98 -12.04
N THR A 27 8.03 -9.24 -12.01
CA THR A 27 7.17 -9.84 -13.05
C THR A 27 5.82 -9.12 -13.16
N PHE A 28 5.20 -8.79 -12.02
CA PHE A 28 3.94 -8.05 -11.98
C PHE A 28 4.11 -6.66 -12.59
N LEU A 29 5.12 -5.89 -12.20
CA LEU A 29 5.39 -4.55 -12.72
C LEU A 29 5.72 -4.59 -14.22
N ALA A 30 6.48 -5.58 -14.69
CA ALA A 30 6.76 -5.75 -16.11
C ALA A 30 5.49 -6.04 -16.93
N ALA A 31 4.52 -6.77 -16.37
CA ALA A 31 3.23 -7.02 -17.02
C ALA A 31 2.38 -5.74 -17.13
N VAL A 32 2.61 -4.76 -16.27
CA VAL A 32 1.89 -3.47 -16.22
C VAL A 32 2.49 -2.42 -17.15
N ASP A 33 3.73 -2.59 -17.56
CA ASP A 33 4.54 -1.57 -18.25
C ASP A 33 3.94 -1.01 -19.56
N ARG A 34 2.96 -1.70 -20.14
CA ARG A 34 2.32 -1.30 -21.40
C ARG A 34 1.06 -0.44 -21.22
N SER A 35 0.67 -0.13 -19.99
CA SER A 35 -0.53 0.67 -19.68
C SER A 35 -0.15 1.78 -18.71
N GLU A 36 0.07 3.00 -19.21
CA GLU A 36 0.62 4.13 -18.46
C GLU A 36 -0.06 4.39 -17.12
N ILE A 37 -1.41 4.48 -17.09
CA ILE A 37 -2.13 4.79 -15.84
C ILE A 37 -1.99 3.67 -14.80
N TRP A 38 -2.06 2.42 -15.24
CA TRP A 38 -2.01 1.28 -14.33
C TRP A 38 -0.60 0.97 -13.85
N ARG A 39 0.41 1.28 -14.65
CA ARG A 39 1.81 1.20 -14.24
C ARG A 39 2.06 2.10 -13.04
N ASP A 40 1.76 3.39 -13.20
CA ASP A 40 1.99 4.40 -12.17
C ASP A 40 1.13 4.12 -10.93
N PHE A 41 -0.11 3.67 -11.14
CA PHE A 41 -1.02 3.28 -10.07
C PHE A 41 -0.44 2.13 -9.22
N PHE A 42 -0.07 1.02 -9.85
CA PHE A 42 0.45 -0.14 -9.09
C PHE A 42 1.86 0.07 -8.56
N TYR A 43 2.69 0.85 -9.24
CA TYR A 43 3.98 1.26 -8.71
C TYR A 43 3.81 2.08 -7.43
N THR A 44 2.93 3.07 -7.44
CA THR A 44 2.61 3.87 -6.26
C THR A 44 2.03 3.00 -5.13
N GLU A 45 1.13 2.06 -5.44
CA GLU A 45 0.57 1.13 -4.45
C GLU A 45 1.66 0.28 -3.77
N LEU A 46 2.56 -0.32 -4.55
CA LEU A 46 3.65 -1.16 -4.07
C LEU A 46 4.74 -0.40 -3.30
N THR A 47 4.86 0.91 -3.51
CA THR A 47 5.87 1.75 -2.83
C THR A 47 5.31 2.52 -1.64
N THR A 48 3.99 2.55 -1.45
CA THR A 48 3.34 3.31 -0.37
C THR A 48 2.45 2.45 0.52
N GLY A 49 1.98 1.32 0.04
CA GLY A 49 1.08 0.42 0.76
C GLY A 49 -0.26 1.07 1.13
N LEU A 50 -0.78 1.99 0.32
CA LEU A 50 -2.05 2.66 0.56
C LEU A 50 -3.22 1.67 0.56
N ARG A 51 -4.32 2.02 1.22
CA ARG A 51 -5.55 1.26 1.06
C ARG A 51 -6.13 1.52 -0.33
N ARG A 52 -6.77 0.51 -0.94
CA ARG A 52 -7.35 0.62 -2.29
C ARG A 52 -8.20 1.88 -2.51
N GLY A 53 -9.03 2.24 -1.55
CA GLY A 53 -9.84 3.46 -1.65
C GLY A 53 -9.03 4.74 -1.47
N GLU A 54 -7.93 4.70 -0.73
CA GLU A 54 -7.02 5.85 -0.53
C GLU A 54 -6.28 6.17 -1.83
N ILE A 55 -5.65 5.19 -2.47
CA ILE A 55 -4.93 5.42 -3.73
C ILE A 55 -5.88 5.86 -4.85
N CYS A 56 -7.09 5.32 -4.92
CA CYS A 56 -8.11 5.80 -5.87
C CYS A 56 -8.54 7.25 -5.61
N GLY A 57 -8.41 7.72 -4.37
CA GLY A 57 -8.85 9.06 -3.94
C GLY A 57 -7.77 10.13 -3.98
N LEU A 58 -6.58 9.85 -4.50
CA LEU A 58 -5.49 10.81 -4.54
C LEU A 58 -5.74 11.91 -5.57
N MET A 59 -5.53 13.17 -5.14
CA MET A 59 -5.63 14.36 -5.99
C MET A 59 -4.28 15.07 -6.04
N TRP A 60 -4.05 15.86 -7.08
CA TRP A 60 -2.80 16.63 -7.23
C TRP A 60 -2.54 17.62 -6.11
N GLN A 61 -3.59 18.15 -5.49
CA GLN A 61 -3.47 19.01 -4.29
C GLN A 61 -2.96 18.28 -3.05
N ASP A 62 -2.94 16.95 -3.06
CA ASP A 62 -2.42 16.13 -1.96
C ASP A 62 -0.93 15.85 -2.12
N PHE A 63 -0.36 16.07 -3.30
CA PHE A 63 1.05 15.85 -3.61
C PHE A 63 1.85 17.14 -3.49
N ASP A 64 2.75 17.20 -2.53
CA ASP A 64 3.75 18.26 -2.40
C ASP A 64 5.04 17.80 -3.10
N GLU A 65 5.23 18.30 -4.31
CA GLU A 65 6.35 17.95 -5.17
C GLU A 65 7.68 18.45 -4.59
N ALA A 66 7.68 19.64 -3.97
CA ALA A 66 8.90 20.23 -3.42
C ALA A 66 9.48 19.41 -2.26
N HIS A 67 8.61 18.82 -1.44
CA HIS A 67 9.01 18.01 -0.29
C HIS A 67 8.94 16.50 -0.56
N GLY A 68 8.45 16.07 -1.72
CA GLY A 68 8.25 14.65 -2.05
C GLY A 68 7.29 13.97 -1.10
N THR A 69 6.22 14.66 -0.67
CA THR A 69 5.26 14.12 0.29
C THR A 69 3.85 13.98 -0.29
N LEU A 70 3.09 13.07 0.26
CA LEU A 70 1.71 12.81 -0.12
C LEU A 70 0.81 12.82 1.11
N THR A 71 -0.21 13.68 1.10
CA THR A 71 -1.20 13.76 2.17
C THR A 71 -2.39 12.86 1.88
N ILE A 72 -2.64 11.88 2.72
CA ILE A 72 -3.81 11.00 2.59
C ILE A 72 -4.98 11.64 3.33
N ARG A 73 -6.00 12.10 2.59
CA ARG A 73 -7.14 12.85 3.15
C ARG A 73 -8.46 12.14 3.00
N ARG A 74 -8.60 11.32 1.95
CA ARG A 74 -9.88 10.71 1.55
C ARG A 74 -9.74 9.27 1.11
N THR A 75 -10.87 8.61 1.07
CA THR A 75 -11.01 7.26 0.54
C THR A 75 -12.23 7.20 -0.37
N ILE A 76 -12.08 6.56 -1.53
CA ILE A 76 -13.20 6.34 -2.45
C ILE A 76 -13.88 5.02 -2.10
N HIS A 77 -15.18 5.08 -1.95
CA HIS A 77 -16.06 3.93 -1.78
C HIS A 77 -17.02 3.83 -2.98
N ALA A 78 -17.32 2.61 -3.38
CA ALA A 78 -18.39 2.34 -4.32
C ALA A 78 -19.64 1.89 -3.54
N GLU A 79 -20.74 2.61 -3.71
CA GLU A 79 -22.04 2.25 -3.15
C GLU A 79 -22.79 1.26 -4.07
N ARG A 80 -23.88 0.69 -3.56
CA ARG A 80 -24.81 -0.08 -4.37
C ARG A 80 -25.33 0.81 -5.51
N GLY A 81 -25.29 0.30 -6.74
CA GLY A 81 -25.64 1.10 -7.93
C GLY A 81 -24.46 1.81 -8.60
N GLY A 82 -23.23 1.64 -8.10
CA GLY A 82 -22.01 2.13 -8.76
C GLY A 82 -21.69 3.61 -8.54
N ARG A 83 -22.43 4.30 -7.67
CA ARG A 83 -22.12 5.67 -7.24
C ARG A 83 -20.82 5.66 -6.46
N LEU A 84 -19.91 6.58 -6.78
CA LEU A 84 -18.70 6.80 -6.00
C LEU A 84 -18.95 7.88 -4.95
N THR A 85 -18.54 7.59 -3.72
CA THR A 85 -18.55 8.55 -2.62
C THR A 85 -17.13 8.72 -2.10
N ALA A 86 -16.73 9.96 -1.92
CA ALA A 86 -15.50 10.29 -1.21
C ALA A 86 -15.84 10.38 0.29
N GLY A 87 -15.34 9.45 1.09
CA GLY A 87 -15.40 9.53 2.54
C GLY A 87 -14.14 10.21 3.06
N GLU A 88 -14.27 11.09 4.03
CA GLU A 88 -13.12 11.49 4.83
C GLU A 88 -12.59 10.26 5.59
N THR A 89 -11.29 10.22 5.81
CA THR A 89 -10.72 9.17 6.63
C THR A 89 -11.26 9.30 8.05
N LYS A 90 -12.13 8.36 8.45
CA LYS A 90 -12.99 8.40 9.67
C LYS A 90 -12.26 8.53 11.01
N THR A 91 -10.95 8.47 11.02
CA THR A 91 -10.13 8.56 12.25
C THR A 91 -8.97 9.53 12.03
N GLY A 92 -8.53 10.20 13.11
CA GLY A 92 -7.33 11.05 13.07
C GLY A 92 -6.08 10.33 12.53
N ALA A 93 -5.99 9.01 12.71
CA ALA A 93 -4.95 8.16 12.14
C ALA A 93 -5.10 7.94 10.62
N GLY A 94 -6.26 8.22 10.04
CA GLY A 94 -6.50 8.12 8.61
C GLY A 94 -5.92 9.28 7.81
N LYS A 95 -5.96 10.50 8.36
CA LYS A 95 -5.31 11.68 7.77
C LYS A 95 -3.85 11.68 8.16
N ARG A 96 -2.98 11.43 7.20
CA ARG A 96 -1.54 11.32 7.42
C ARG A 96 -0.76 11.87 6.24
N ILE A 97 0.46 12.27 6.51
CA ILE A 97 1.44 12.64 5.48
C ILE A 97 2.45 11.50 5.40
N ILE A 98 2.73 11.05 4.20
CA ILE A 98 3.78 10.06 3.93
C ILE A 98 4.86 10.70 3.06
N THR A 99 6.12 10.44 3.38
CA THR A 99 7.25 10.77 2.50
C THR A 99 7.36 9.69 1.45
N LEU A 100 7.40 10.09 0.20
CA LEU A 100 7.51 9.17 -0.93
C LEU A 100 8.97 8.78 -1.18
N PRO A 101 9.24 7.54 -1.62
CA PRO A 101 10.53 7.23 -2.22
C PRO A 101 10.81 8.19 -3.39
N PRO A 102 12.08 8.61 -3.62
CA PRO A 102 12.43 9.55 -4.69
C PRO A 102 11.91 9.11 -6.08
N SER A 103 11.98 7.82 -6.37
CA SER A 103 11.46 7.24 -7.61
C SER A 103 9.94 7.40 -7.77
N THR A 104 9.18 7.28 -6.69
CA THR A 104 7.72 7.49 -6.71
C THR A 104 7.39 8.98 -6.84
N ALA A 105 8.11 9.86 -6.14
CA ALA A 105 7.93 11.30 -6.26
C ALA A 105 8.20 11.77 -7.70
N GLN A 106 9.31 11.33 -8.29
CA GLN A 106 9.65 11.63 -9.68
C GLN A 106 8.60 11.12 -10.67
N LEU A 107 8.13 9.89 -10.49
CA LEU A 107 7.06 9.30 -11.31
C LEU A 107 5.78 10.15 -11.25
N LEU A 108 5.38 10.61 -10.07
CA LEU A 108 4.20 11.46 -9.92
C LEU A 108 4.43 12.86 -10.52
N SER A 109 5.64 13.44 -10.37
CA SER A 109 6.00 14.73 -11.00
C SER A 109 5.90 14.66 -12.52
N GLU A 110 6.46 13.62 -13.15
CA GLU A 110 6.35 13.43 -14.59
C GLU A 110 4.89 13.23 -15.02
N ARG A 111 4.13 12.42 -14.30
CA ARG A 111 2.72 12.22 -14.57
C ARG A 111 1.91 13.52 -14.49
N ARG A 112 2.22 14.41 -13.52
CA ARG A 112 1.54 15.71 -13.34
C ARG A 112 1.66 16.60 -14.56
N LYS A 113 2.80 16.60 -15.26
CA LYS A 113 3.03 17.41 -16.46
C LYS A 113 2.04 17.09 -17.59
N HIS A 114 1.51 15.87 -17.61
CA HIS A 114 0.59 15.39 -18.64
C HIS A 114 -0.85 15.24 -18.12
N SER A 115 -1.12 15.66 -16.89
CA SER A 115 -2.45 15.54 -16.28
C SER A 115 -3.32 16.75 -16.61
N TYR A 116 -4.54 16.48 -17.00
CA TYR A 116 -5.59 17.47 -17.26
C TYR A 116 -6.77 17.36 -16.30
N THR A 117 -6.64 16.53 -15.25
CA THR A 117 -7.66 16.29 -14.24
C THR A 117 -7.12 16.61 -12.84
N GLU A 118 -8.01 16.76 -11.87
CA GLU A 118 -7.62 16.94 -10.46
C GLU A 118 -7.12 15.63 -9.80
N TRP A 119 -7.43 14.47 -10.39
CA TRP A 119 -7.10 13.16 -9.86
C TRP A 119 -5.72 12.71 -10.31
N ILE A 120 -4.91 12.18 -9.38
CA ILE A 120 -3.62 11.55 -9.74
C ILE A 120 -3.89 10.29 -10.59
N PHE A 121 -4.92 9.53 -10.23
CA PHE A 121 -5.35 8.33 -10.96
C PHE A 121 -6.82 8.45 -11.36
N PRO A 122 -7.12 9.12 -12.48
CA PRO A 122 -8.47 9.22 -12.99
C PRO A 122 -9.00 7.89 -13.51
N ASP A 123 -10.33 7.76 -13.61
CA ASP A 123 -10.97 6.64 -14.32
C ASP A 123 -10.59 6.73 -15.81
N PRO A 124 -10.06 5.65 -16.43
CA PRO A 124 -9.61 5.68 -17.83
C PRO A 124 -10.71 6.02 -18.84
N LEU A 125 -11.95 5.72 -18.52
CA LEU A 125 -13.11 5.98 -19.40
C LEU A 125 -13.83 7.30 -19.06
N ARG A 126 -13.60 7.83 -17.84
CA ARG A 126 -14.26 9.05 -17.31
C ARG A 126 -13.27 9.86 -16.51
N PRO A 127 -12.37 10.59 -17.16
CA PRO A 127 -11.25 11.26 -16.50
C PRO A 127 -11.65 12.33 -15.47
N GLU A 128 -12.88 12.82 -15.55
CA GLU A 128 -13.46 13.73 -14.55
C GLU A 128 -13.73 13.05 -13.18
N ARG A 129 -13.58 11.73 -13.10
CA ARG A 129 -13.81 10.94 -11.89
C ARG A 129 -12.56 10.19 -11.46
N PRO A 130 -12.46 9.82 -10.16
CA PRO A 130 -11.39 8.96 -9.70
C PRO A 130 -11.55 7.53 -10.22
N THR A 131 -10.43 6.80 -10.30
CA THR A 131 -10.45 5.36 -10.57
C THR A 131 -11.39 4.65 -9.59
N ARG A 132 -12.25 3.78 -10.12
CA ARG A 132 -13.14 2.96 -9.30
C ARG A 132 -12.35 1.89 -8.56
N PRO A 133 -12.54 1.72 -7.24
CA PRO A 133 -11.83 0.69 -6.49
C PRO A 133 -12.01 -0.73 -7.05
N ASN A 134 -13.20 -1.03 -7.62
CA ASN A 134 -13.44 -2.31 -8.26
C ASN A 134 -12.71 -2.45 -9.60
N ALA A 135 -12.58 -1.39 -10.39
CA ALA A 135 -11.81 -1.41 -11.63
C ALA A 135 -10.33 -1.70 -11.36
N ALA A 136 -9.75 -1.07 -10.34
CA ALA A 136 -8.38 -1.35 -9.89
C ALA A 136 -8.21 -2.82 -9.45
N TYR A 137 -9.19 -3.38 -8.73
CA TYR A 137 -9.17 -4.79 -8.35
C TYR A 137 -9.24 -5.72 -9.55
N VAL A 138 -10.18 -5.50 -10.47
CA VAL A 138 -10.33 -6.32 -11.68
C VAL A 138 -9.06 -6.26 -12.52
N ARG A 139 -8.52 -5.06 -12.73
CA ARG A 139 -7.27 -4.88 -13.49
C ARG A 139 -6.09 -5.61 -12.86
N MET A 140 -5.93 -5.53 -11.54
CA MET A 140 -4.92 -6.29 -10.82
C MET A 140 -5.04 -7.80 -11.10
N LYS A 141 -6.28 -8.34 -11.03
CA LYS A 141 -6.52 -9.78 -11.27
C LYS A 141 -6.16 -10.20 -12.69
N GLU A 142 -6.49 -9.39 -13.67
CA GLU A 142 -6.12 -9.63 -15.08
C GLU A 142 -4.61 -9.66 -15.26
N LEU A 143 -3.90 -8.70 -14.66
CA LEU A 143 -2.45 -8.60 -14.72
C LEU A 143 -1.76 -9.79 -14.05
N LEU A 144 -2.19 -10.17 -12.85
CA LEU A 144 -1.68 -11.35 -12.15
C LEU A 144 -1.87 -12.62 -13.00
N LYS A 145 -3.06 -12.80 -13.57
CA LYS A 145 -3.35 -13.93 -14.46
C LYS A 145 -2.47 -13.93 -15.70
N LYS A 146 -2.32 -12.77 -16.36
CA LYS A 146 -1.48 -12.62 -17.56
C LYS A 146 0.00 -12.88 -17.25
N ALA A 147 0.46 -12.50 -16.07
CA ALA A 147 1.83 -12.71 -15.61
C ALA A 147 2.09 -14.13 -15.06
N GLY A 148 1.09 -15.01 -15.01
CA GLY A 148 1.22 -16.34 -14.41
C GLY A 148 1.44 -16.32 -12.89
N LEU A 149 1.05 -15.23 -12.22
CA LEU A 149 1.27 -15.02 -10.79
C LEU A 149 0.08 -15.52 -9.93
N PRO A 150 0.33 -15.82 -8.64
CA PRO A 150 -0.74 -16.22 -7.73
C PRO A 150 -1.84 -15.17 -7.65
N SER A 151 -3.09 -15.64 -7.56
CA SER A 151 -4.26 -14.76 -7.40
C SER A 151 -4.37 -14.27 -5.96
N ILE A 152 -3.89 -13.08 -5.69
CA ILE A 152 -3.93 -12.43 -4.37
C ILE A 152 -5.10 -11.43 -4.28
N ARG A 153 -5.44 -11.00 -3.05
CA ARG A 153 -6.39 -9.89 -2.81
C ARG A 153 -5.70 -8.55 -3.04
N PHE A 154 -6.44 -7.49 -3.34
CA PHE A 154 -5.84 -6.16 -3.46
C PHE A 154 -5.10 -5.73 -2.18
N HIS A 155 -5.67 -6.03 -1.03
CA HIS A 155 -5.03 -5.72 0.25
C HIS A 155 -3.70 -6.46 0.49
N ASP A 156 -3.47 -7.55 -0.21
CA ASP A 156 -2.22 -8.30 -0.13
C ASP A 156 -1.05 -7.55 -0.82
N LEU A 157 -1.29 -6.58 -1.72
CA LEU A 157 -0.27 -5.64 -2.21
C LEU A 157 0.28 -4.78 -1.08
N ARG A 158 -0.61 -4.26 -0.23
CA ARG A 158 -0.21 -3.53 0.98
C ARG A 158 0.53 -4.42 1.97
N HIS A 159 0.13 -5.68 2.11
CA HIS A 159 0.89 -6.64 2.92
C HIS A 159 2.26 -6.93 2.33
N THR A 160 2.37 -7.01 1.00
CA THR A 160 3.63 -7.14 0.28
C THR A 160 4.56 -5.96 0.60
N PHE A 161 4.08 -4.72 0.42
CA PHE A 161 4.85 -3.52 0.80
C PHE A 161 5.33 -3.59 2.25
N ALA A 162 4.42 -3.84 3.20
CA ALA A 162 4.74 -3.84 4.61
C ALA A 162 5.77 -4.91 5.00
N THR A 163 5.64 -6.12 4.45
CA THR A 163 6.58 -7.22 4.70
C THR A 163 7.97 -6.89 4.18
N HIS A 164 8.07 -6.38 2.94
CA HIS A 164 9.36 -6.01 2.37
C HIS A 164 9.98 -4.79 3.06
N ALA A 165 9.18 -3.80 3.47
CA ALA A 165 9.66 -2.65 4.24
C ALA A 165 10.29 -3.09 5.58
N LEU A 166 9.60 -3.96 6.35
CA LEU A 166 10.15 -4.51 7.59
C LEU A 166 11.40 -5.35 7.32
N ALA A 167 11.38 -6.22 6.33
CA ALA A 167 12.54 -7.02 5.93
C ALA A 167 13.73 -6.14 5.50
N SER A 168 13.48 -4.94 4.98
CA SER A 168 14.49 -3.95 4.62
C SER A 168 14.97 -3.10 5.80
N GLY A 169 14.42 -3.28 7.01
CA GLY A 169 14.86 -2.60 8.23
C GLY A 169 14.05 -1.37 8.64
N VAL A 170 12.92 -1.10 7.98
CA VAL A 170 11.99 -0.06 8.46
C VAL A 170 11.38 -0.52 9.78
N ASP A 171 11.45 0.32 10.81
CA ASP A 171 10.89 -0.02 12.11
C ASP A 171 9.34 -0.06 12.10
N ALA A 172 8.77 -0.90 12.96
CA ALA A 172 7.34 -1.16 12.97
C ALA A 172 6.48 0.07 13.31
N LYS A 173 7.00 1.03 14.10
CA LYS A 173 6.30 2.26 14.47
C LYS A 173 6.20 3.20 13.27
N THR A 174 7.31 3.42 12.57
CA THR A 174 7.36 4.19 11.32
C THR A 174 6.45 3.58 10.27
N LEU A 175 6.54 2.26 10.05
CA LEU A 175 5.67 1.55 9.11
C LEU A 175 4.19 1.67 9.49
N SER A 176 3.85 1.56 10.77
CA SER A 176 2.48 1.76 11.27
C SER A 176 1.95 3.16 10.95
N GLY A 177 2.80 4.18 11.08
CA GLY A 177 2.50 5.57 10.69
C GLY A 177 2.22 5.70 9.19
N ILE A 178 3.09 5.16 8.34
CA ILE A 178 2.93 5.15 6.87
C ILE A 178 1.62 4.48 6.48
N LEU A 179 1.34 3.32 7.06
CA LEU A 179 0.15 2.55 6.79
C LEU A 179 -1.13 3.18 7.39
N GLY A 180 -1.02 4.07 8.38
CA GLY A 180 -2.18 4.62 9.11
C GLY A 180 -2.91 3.55 9.92
N HIS A 181 -2.16 2.73 10.65
CA HIS A 181 -2.68 1.83 11.67
C HIS A 181 -2.85 2.60 12.99
N THR A 182 -3.94 2.39 13.70
CA THR A 182 -4.21 3.03 14.99
C THR A 182 -3.30 2.51 16.10
N GLN A 183 -2.77 1.29 15.95
CA GLN A 183 -1.89 0.65 16.93
C GLN A 183 -0.71 -0.04 16.20
N ALA A 184 0.49 0.22 16.67
CA ALA A 184 1.71 -0.42 16.12
C ALA A 184 1.75 -1.94 16.40
N SER A 185 1.11 -2.41 17.48
CA SER A 185 0.93 -3.83 17.77
C SER A 185 0.28 -4.59 16.62
N PHE A 186 -0.71 -3.99 15.95
CA PHE A 186 -1.33 -4.60 14.78
C PHE A 186 -0.34 -4.86 13.63
N THR A 187 0.65 -3.96 13.46
CA THR A 187 1.72 -4.15 12.47
C THR A 187 2.64 -5.30 12.90
N LEU A 188 3.03 -5.35 14.17
CA LEU A 188 3.87 -6.43 14.70
C LEU A 188 3.18 -7.78 14.61
N ASP A 189 1.94 -7.91 15.10
CA ASP A 189 1.17 -9.16 15.09
C ASP A 189 0.91 -9.68 13.67
N THR A 190 0.79 -8.75 12.72
CA THR A 190 0.53 -9.07 11.31
C THR A 190 1.77 -9.62 10.62
N TYR A 191 2.98 -9.20 11.03
CA TYR A 191 4.25 -9.46 10.33
C TYR A 191 5.28 -10.19 11.18
N THR A 192 4.88 -10.86 12.26
CA THR A 192 5.74 -11.63 13.18
C THR A 192 6.63 -12.67 12.49
N HIS A 193 6.27 -13.12 11.29
CA HIS A 193 7.05 -14.12 10.55
C HIS A 193 8.37 -13.59 9.95
N VAL A 194 8.57 -12.27 9.96
CA VAL A 194 9.78 -11.61 9.42
C VAL A 194 10.91 -11.53 10.45
N THR A 195 10.67 -11.95 11.69
CA THR A 195 11.54 -11.69 12.85
C THR A 195 12.90 -12.40 12.83
N GLY A 196 13.05 -13.56 12.18
CA GLY A 196 14.32 -14.30 12.15
C GLY A 196 15.44 -13.55 11.44
N ASP A 197 15.17 -13.05 10.25
CA ASP A 197 16.13 -12.28 9.47
C ASP A 197 16.40 -10.89 10.08
N MET A 198 15.40 -10.31 10.76
CA MET A 198 15.56 -9.04 11.49
C MET A 198 16.50 -9.17 12.69
N GLN A 199 16.43 -10.28 13.44
CA GLN A 199 17.34 -10.53 14.56
C GLN A 199 18.80 -10.68 14.09
N LYS A 200 19.02 -11.40 12.98
CA LYS A 200 20.35 -11.54 12.39
C LYS A 200 20.92 -10.19 11.97
N ARG A 201 20.14 -9.39 11.22
CA ARG A 201 20.54 -8.02 10.84
C ARG A 201 20.79 -7.11 12.03
N ALA A 202 19.96 -7.15 13.06
CA ALA A 202 20.16 -6.38 14.28
C ALA A 202 21.49 -6.77 14.95
N SER A 203 21.81 -8.05 14.99
CA SER A 203 23.10 -8.54 15.50
C SER A 203 24.29 -8.02 14.66
N GLU A 204 24.18 -8.02 13.33
CA GLU A 204 25.21 -7.50 12.42
C GLU A 204 25.41 -5.98 12.61
N ILE A 205 24.31 -5.22 12.75
CA ILE A 205 24.38 -3.76 12.99
C ILE A 205 25.03 -3.46 14.34
N VAL A 206 24.64 -4.17 15.41
CA VAL A 206 25.23 -4.00 16.75
C VAL A 206 26.70 -4.43 16.75
N GLY A 207 27.03 -5.54 16.09
CA GLY A 207 28.41 -6.02 15.92
C GLY A 207 29.28 -4.97 15.23
N GLY A 208 28.86 -4.46 14.07
CA GLY A 208 29.60 -3.43 13.33
C GLY A 208 29.74 -2.11 14.11
N PHE A 209 28.72 -1.72 14.88
CA PHE A 209 28.83 -0.56 15.79
C PHE A 209 29.89 -0.77 16.88
N MET A 210 29.91 -1.93 17.52
CA MET A 210 30.86 -2.26 18.57
C MET A 210 32.28 -2.39 18.04
N GLU A 211 32.49 -3.00 16.88
CA GLU A 211 33.80 -3.07 16.20
C GLU A 211 34.37 -1.68 15.94
N ASN A 212 33.55 -0.73 15.46
CA ASN A 212 33.97 0.66 15.22
C ASN A 212 34.38 1.42 16.51
N ILE A 213 33.87 1.00 17.68
CA ILE A 213 34.27 1.58 18.97
C ILE A 213 35.60 0.97 19.48
N MET A 214 35.81 -0.32 19.22
CA MET A 214 36.99 -1.04 19.74
C MET A 214 38.25 -0.81 18.89
N VAL A 215 38.14 -0.29 17.68
CA VAL A 215 39.28 0.04 16.78
C VAL A 215 39.86 1.46 17.08
N ARG A 216 39.34 2.19 18.05
CA ARG A 216 39.88 3.44 18.55
C ARG A 216 40.62 3.20 19.87
#